data_eb29fcb69e97b17e4fd104dfea81a2f8
#
_entry.id   eb29fcb69e97b17e4fd104dfea81a2f8
#
_cell.length_a   1.000
_cell.length_b   1.000
_cell.length_c   1.000
_cell.angle_alpha   90.00
_cell.angle_beta   90.00
_cell.angle_gamma   90.00
#
_symmetry.space_group_name_H-M   'P 1'
#
loop_
_entity.id
_entity.type
_entity.pdbx_description
1 polymer ?
#
loop_
_entity_poly.entity_id
_entity_poly.type
_entity_poly.pdbx_seq_one_letter_code
_entity_poly.pdbx_strand_id
1 'polypeptide(L)'
;MFEKKKNYFPKITDPQCQLKWNWSTIWINEGTTNSCHRCLRVPLDRDNFDNFHNLPHKIKEREIMLSGKWPTVENGGSGHCNFCKKVEDVGGISDRKGMLTIPNQVPKELLFDPKATKVTPKILEIFMNDTCNLKCTYCGTKDSTQWQSEIKKFGELKDHKGKVIPGFTIPHKSKEKTRFFFEKTLKWIQKNGNELSRLHLLGGETFYQSELQEVLDVLKKLKNPNLEFNIVSNLMVKEKVFKNYIAQIKSLCKNRNIGRFDLTASIDGWGPEAEYARTGLKCDHFEKLFAYAVNEKWISLNCMITLSAFTVKSLPLLIEKIKHYRKINKKILIRFGFVNSKKYLHPSIFGYDFWKEDLKNIKKAIPTDNNIDVLLSQTI
;
A
#
# COMPACT_ATOMS: atom_id res chain seq x y z
N MET A 1 29.02 -1.89 -10.14
CA MET A 1 29.33 -0.46 -10.08
C MET A 1 28.05 0.29 -10.35
N PHE A 2 27.31 0.71 -9.30
CA PHE A 2 26.12 1.53 -9.47
C PHE A 2 26.59 2.97 -9.50
N GLU A 3 26.57 3.58 -10.67
CA GLU A 3 26.72 5.02 -10.79
C GLU A 3 25.79 5.71 -9.79
N LYS A 4 26.35 6.59 -8.97
CA LYS A 4 25.58 7.56 -8.18
C LYS A 4 24.73 8.35 -9.15
N LYS A 5 23.49 7.90 -9.39
CA LYS A 5 22.54 8.68 -10.17
C LYS A 5 22.40 10.03 -9.48
N LYS A 6 22.94 11.06 -10.11
CA LYS A 6 22.73 12.46 -9.76
C LYS A 6 21.27 12.65 -9.42
N ASN A 7 21.00 13.33 -8.30
CA ASN A 7 19.68 13.69 -7.83
C ASN A 7 18.87 14.34 -8.99
N TYR A 8 18.03 13.55 -9.65
CA TYR A 8 17.11 14.00 -10.68
C TYR A 8 15.83 14.63 -10.11
N PHE A 9 15.79 14.83 -8.80
CA PHE A 9 14.66 15.51 -8.20
C PHE A 9 14.90 17.02 -8.32
N PRO A 10 14.00 17.78 -8.99
CA PRO A 10 13.99 19.21 -8.80
C PRO A 10 14.01 19.43 -7.28
N LYS A 11 14.79 20.42 -6.81
CA LYS A 11 14.76 20.82 -5.40
C LYS A 11 13.30 20.98 -5.05
N ILE A 12 12.73 19.99 -4.33
CA ILE A 12 11.38 20.14 -3.77
C ILE A 12 11.58 21.28 -2.78
N THR A 13 11.21 22.48 -3.21
CA THR A 13 11.27 23.65 -2.34
C THR A 13 10.33 23.34 -1.17
N ASP A 14 10.86 23.41 0.04
CA ASP A 14 10.04 23.30 1.20
C ASP A 14 8.92 24.36 1.12
N PRO A 15 7.66 23.99 1.34
CA PRO A 15 7.10 22.74 1.87
C PRO A 15 6.29 21.90 0.85
N GLN A 16 6.48 22.07 -0.44
CA GLN A 16 5.68 21.40 -1.47
C GLN A 16 5.74 19.86 -1.38
N CYS A 17 4.62 19.19 -1.64
CA CYS A 17 4.50 17.75 -1.57
C CYS A 17 3.80 17.18 -2.80
N GLN A 18 4.54 16.49 -3.68
CA GLN A 18 4.01 15.88 -4.91
C GLN A 18 2.81 14.95 -4.66
N LEU A 19 2.76 14.29 -3.49
CA LEU A 19 1.63 13.42 -3.15
C LEU A 19 0.32 14.19 -3.01
N LYS A 20 0.36 15.44 -2.56
CA LYS A 20 -0.84 16.30 -2.45
C LYS A 20 -1.44 16.66 -3.81
N TRP A 21 -0.64 16.71 -4.85
CA TRP A 21 -1.09 17.00 -6.22
C TRP A 21 -1.45 15.76 -7.01
N ASN A 22 -0.74 14.67 -6.79
CA ASN A 22 -0.81 13.52 -7.68
C ASN A 22 -1.55 12.31 -7.10
N TRP A 23 -1.71 12.19 -5.78
CA TRP A 23 -2.21 10.99 -5.15
C TRP A 23 -3.58 11.20 -4.50
N SER A 24 -4.51 10.31 -4.78
CA SER A 24 -5.71 10.13 -3.97
C SER A 24 -5.94 8.67 -3.67
N THR A 25 -6.37 8.42 -2.43
CA THR A 25 -6.88 7.12 -1.99
C THR A 25 -8.38 7.21 -1.80
N ILE A 26 -9.11 6.21 -2.28
CA ILE A 26 -10.55 6.02 -2.06
C ILE A 26 -10.75 4.77 -1.20
N TRP A 27 -11.46 4.93 -0.09
CA TRP A 27 -11.85 3.86 0.82
C TRP A 27 -13.32 3.56 0.60
N ILE A 28 -13.62 2.59 -0.28
CA ILE A 28 -14.97 2.33 -0.77
C ILE A 28 -15.94 1.99 0.36
N ASN A 29 -15.58 1.04 1.23
CA ASN A 29 -16.44 0.62 2.34
C ASN A 29 -16.75 1.75 3.34
N GLU A 30 -15.81 2.65 3.54
CA GLU A 30 -15.95 3.78 4.46
C GLU A 30 -16.64 4.97 3.76
N GLY A 31 -16.57 5.05 2.44
CA GLY A 31 -16.98 6.23 1.67
C GLY A 31 -16.14 7.44 2.01
N THR A 32 -14.81 7.26 2.08
CA THR A 32 -13.87 8.31 2.47
C THR A 32 -12.70 8.40 1.50
N THR A 33 -11.96 9.51 1.56
CA THR A 33 -10.76 9.76 0.75
C THR A 33 -9.67 10.47 1.54
N ASN A 34 -8.43 10.30 1.14
CA ASN A 34 -7.27 11.08 1.59
C ASN A 34 -6.26 11.30 0.45
N SER A 35 -5.26 12.18 0.66
CA SER A 35 -4.24 12.49 -0.36
C SER A 35 -2.92 11.73 -0.13
N CYS A 36 -2.70 11.17 1.03
CA CYS A 36 -1.56 10.30 1.35
C CYS A 36 -1.86 9.52 2.64
N HIS A 37 -1.03 8.52 2.96
CA HIS A 37 -1.25 7.65 4.13
C HIS A 37 -1.20 8.37 5.49
N ARG A 38 -0.64 9.59 5.57
CA ARG A 38 -0.56 10.39 6.81
C ARG A 38 -1.74 11.31 7.00
N CYS A 39 -2.51 11.57 5.94
CA CYS A 39 -3.70 12.40 6.03
C CYS A 39 -4.87 11.62 6.63
N LEU A 40 -5.66 12.29 7.47
CA LEU A 40 -6.95 11.73 7.91
C LEU A 40 -7.86 11.50 6.69
N ARG A 41 -8.67 10.46 6.82
CA ARG A 41 -9.71 10.17 5.85
C ARG A 41 -10.87 11.13 6.08
N VAL A 42 -11.39 11.68 5.00
CA VAL A 42 -12.55 12.56 5.02
C VAL A 42 -13.68 11.96 4.18
N PRO A 43 -14.96 12.22 4.51
CA PRO A 43 -16.08 11.71 3.74
C PRO A 43 -15.99 12.11 2.27
N LEU A 44 -16.37 11.20 1.38
CA LEU A 44 -16.64 11.48 -0.02
C LEU A 44 -17.98 12.19 -0.14
N ASP A 45 -18.05 13.18 -1.02
CA ASP A 45 -19.28 13.83 -1.40
C ASP A 45 -20.07 12.90 -2.35
N ARG A 46 -21.33 12.55 -1.99
CA ARG A 46 -22.18 11.69 -2.81
C ARG A 46 -22.65 12.40 -4.08
N ASP A 47 -22.94 13.67 -3.97
CA ASP A 47 -23.52 14.47 -5.07
C ASP A 47 -22.42 14.97 -6.01
N ASN A 48 -21.22 15.18 -5.49
CA ASN A 48 -20.06 15.69 -6.22
C ASN A 48 -18.84 14.77 -6.10
N PHE A 49 -19.03 13.48 -6.34
CA PHE A 49 -17.98 12.47 -6.19
C PHE A 49 -16.73 12.78 -7.01
N ASP A 50 -16.87 13.29 -8.23
CA ASP A 50 -15.74 13.56 -9.15
C ASP A 50 -14.72 14.53 -8.56
N ASN A 51 -15.11 15.32 -7.54
CA ASN A 51 -14.24 16.26 -6.85
C ASN A 51 -13.44 15.65 -5.67
N PHE A 52 -13.44 14.31 -5.49
CA PHE A 52 -12.73 13.68 -4.36
C PHE A 52 -11.26 14.11 -4.20
N HIS A 53 -10.60 14.50 -5.29
CA HIS A 53 -9.22 15.00 -5.26
C HIS A 53 -9.15 16.51 -5.00
N ASN A 54 -10.22 17.25 -5.25
CA ASN A 54 -10.31 18.72 -5.14
C ASN A 54 -11.33 19.15 -4.07
N LEU A 55 -11.45 18.40 -2.98
CA LEU A 55 -12.23 18.83 -1.82
C LEU A 55 -11.65 20.12 -1.24
N PRO A 56 -12.49 21.03 -0.67
CA PRO A 56 -12.05 22.36 -0.23
C PRO A 56 -10.78 22.36 0.63
N HIS A 57 -10.69 21.41 1.61
CA HIS A 57 -9.51 21.31 2.47
C HIS A 57 -8.24 20.87 1.70
N LYS A 58 -8.36 20.02 0.65
CA LYS A 58 -7.23 19.59 -0.18
C LYS A 58 -6.71 20.74 -1.03
N ILE A 59 -7.62 21.56 -1.57
CA ILE A 59 -7.27 22.77 -2.32
C ILE A 59 -6.54 23.75 -1.40
N LYS A 60 -7.13 24.06 -0.25
CA LYS A 60 -6.54 24.97 0.75
C LYS A 60 -5.14 24.54 1.18
N GLU A 61 -4.90 23.26 1.41
CA GLU A 61 -3.57 22.75 1.75
C GLU A 61 -2.54 22.95 0.62
N ARG A 62 -2.96 22.81 -0.65
CA ARG A 62 -2.09 23.12 -1.80
C ARG A 62 -1.79 24.62 -1.88
N GLU A 63 -2.78 25.48 -1.66
CA GLU A 63 -2.60 26.94 -1.61
C GLU A 63 -1.59 27.36 -0.54
N ILE A 64 -1.69 26.78 0.67
CA ILE A 64 -0.73 27.01 1.74
C ILE A 64 0.68 26.56 1.32
N MET A 65 0.82 25.40 0.68
CA MET A 65 2.12 24.92 0.19
C MET A 65 2.69 25.81 -0.92
N LEU A 66 1.85 26.32 -1.83
CA LEU A 66 2.26 27.27 -2.86
C LEU A 66 2.71 28.62 -2.30
N SER A 67 2.17 29.04 -1.15
CA SER A 67 2.65 30.24 -0.45
C SER A 67 3.97 30.03 0.33
N GLY A 68 4.62 28.87 0.19
CA GLY A 68 5.87 28.56 0.88
C GLY A 68 5.70 28.18 2.36
N LYS A 69 4.50 27.77 2.77
CA LYS A 69 4.21 27.40 4.16
C LYS A 69 3.79 25.94 4.28
N TRP A 70 4.11 25.32 5.39
CA TRP A 70 3.57 24.01 5.73
C TRP A 70 2.08 24.14 6.11
N PRO A 71 1.20 23.21 5.69
CA PRO A 71 -0.21 23.23 6.06
C PRO A 71 -0.43 22.71 7.49
N THR A 72 0.18 23.40 8.43
CA THR A 72 -0.01 23.22 9.87
C THR A 72 -1.31 23.90 10.31
N VAL A 73 -1.77 23.60 11.53
CA VAL A 73 -2.97 24.25 12.08
C VAL A 73 -2.80 25.76 12.16
N GLU A 74 -1.62 26.24 12.58
CA GLU A 74 -1.27 27.66 12.70
C GLU A 74 -1.34 28.39 11.35
N ASN A 75 -1.06 27.69 10.26
CA ASN A 75 -1.16 28.22 8.91
C ASN A 75 -2.55 27.97 8.27
N GLY A 76 -3.51 27.50 9.06
CA GLY A 76 -4.88 27.25 8.60
C GLY A 76 -5.05 25.94 7.81
N GLY A 77 -4.07 25.05 7.86
CA GLY A 77 -4.15 23.68 7.32
C GLY A 77 -4.73 22.68 8.33
N SER A 78 -4.81 21.41 7.93
CA SER A 78 -5.32 20.32 8.78
C SER A 78 -4.32 19.84 9.84
N GLY A 79 -3.05 20.19 9.73
CA GLY A 79 -1.97 19.67 10.56
C GLY A 79 -1.50 18.25 10.18
N HIS A 80 -2.10 17.60 9.19
CA HIS A 80 -1.73 16.24 8.78
C HIS A 80 -0.30 16.13 8.25
N CYS A 81 0.25 17.26 7.74
CA CYS A 81 1.62 17.31 7.23
C CYS A 81 2.66 17.49 8.35
N ASN A 82 2.25 17.71 9.60
CA ASN A 82 3.15 17.86 10.75
C ASN A 82 4.05 16.65 10.96
N PHE A 83 3.62 15.44 10.60
CA PHE A 83 4.46 14.26 10.67
C PHE A 83 5.72 14.42 9.80
N CYS A 84 5.53 14.70 8.52
CA CYS A 84 6.65 14.90 7.59
C CYS A 84 7.52 16.09 8.00
N LYS A 85 6.89 17.19 8.40
CA LYS A 85 7.62 18.38 8.90
C LYS A 85 8.53 18.02 10.07
N LYS A 86 8.01 17.38 11.12
CA LYS A 86 8.78 17.00 12.31
C LYS A 86 9.96 16.08 11.97
N VAL A 87 9.76 15.10 11.07
CA VAL A 87 10.83 14.20 10.62
C VAL A 87 11.93 14.99 9.91
N GLU A 88 11.56 15.95 9.07
CA GLU A 88 12.51 16.76 8.30
C GLU A 88 13.21 17.83 9.16
N ASP A 89 12.52 18.41 10.15
CA ASP A 89 13.10 19.37 11.10
C ASP A 89 14.28 18.76 11.90
N VAL A 90 14.27 17.43 12.11
CA VAL A 90 15.39 16.69 12.77
C VAL A 90 16.34 16.04 11.75
N GLY A 91 16.28 16.42 10.47
CA GLY A 91 17.17 15.92 9.43
C GLY A 91 16.82 14.53 8.86
N GLY A 92 15.65 13.97 9.23
CA GLY A 92 15.20 12.67 8.75
C GLY A 92 14.60 12.70 7.34
N ILE A 93 14.42 11.51 6.74
CA ILE A 93 13.72 11.32 5.47
C ILE A 93 12.25 11.06 5.76
N SER A 94 11.41 12.04 5.48
CA SER A 94 9.95 11.90 5.65
C SER A 94 9.30 11.06 4.55
N ASP A 95 8.03 10.64 4.77
CA ASP A 95 7.28 9.88 3.77
C ASP A 95 7.19 10.60 2.42
N ARG A 96 7.00 11.93 2.40
CA ARG A 96 6.95 12.69 1.13
C ARG A 96 8.26 12.61 0.34
N LYS A 97 9.41 12.61 1.03
CA LYS A 97 10.73 12.44 0.41
C LYS A 97 11.00 10.96 0.08
N GLY A 98 10.70 10.06 1.01
CA GLY A 98 10.87 8.62 0.82
C GLY A 98 10.06 8.06 -0.34
N MET A 99 8.78 8.44 -0.47
CA MET A 99 7.93 7.99 -1.58
C MET A 99 8.44 8.42 -2.95
N LEU A 100 9.12 9.58 -3.04
CA LEU A 100 9.73 10.06 -4.28
C LEU A 100 11.04 9.35 -4.62
N THR A 101 11.75 8.82 -3.61
CA THR A 101 13.03 8.13 -3.81
C THR A 101 12.89 6.64 -4.06
N ILE A 102 11.75 6.03 -3.67
CA ILE A 102 11.51 4.60 -3.88
C ILE A 102 11.24 4.36 -5.38
N PRO A 103 12.03 3.51 -6.05
CA PRO A 103 11.79 3.18 -7.45
C PRO A 103 10.35 2.68 -7.68
N ASN A 104 9.71 3.17 -8.73
CA ASN A 104 8.36 2.77 -9.17
C ASN A 104 7.21 3.10 -8.20
N GLN A 105 7.39 3.93 -7.18
CA GLN A 105 6.26 4.39 -6.37
C GLN A 105 5.59 5.64 -6.94
N VAL A 106 6.38 6.59 -7.41
CA VAL A 106 5.88 7.77 -8.12
C VAL A 106 6.56 7.80 -9.48
N PRO A 107 5.82 7.77 -10.58
CA PRO A 107 6.39 7.88 -11.92
C PRO A 107 7.22 9.15 -12.07
N LYS A 108 8.33 9.08 -12.79
CA LYS A 108 9.26 10.22 -12.95
C LYS A 108 8.59 11.44 -13.57
N GLU A 109 7.62 11.21 -14.44
CA GLU A 109 6.85 12.23 -15.15
C GLU A 109 5.97 13.06 -14.21
N LEU A 110 5.76 12.60 -12.96
CA LEU A 110 5.01 13.33 -11.94
C LEU A 110 5.85 14.31 -11.13
N LEU A 111 7.16 14.31 -11.33
CA LEU A 111 8.08 15.25 -10.68
C LEU A 111 8.06 16.60 -11.44
N PHE A 112 6.99 17.36 -11.26
CA PHE A 112 6.84 18.69 -11.87
C PHE A 112 6.62 19.75 -10.77
N ASP A 113 6.82 21.00 -11.16
CA ASP A 113 6.52 22.15 -10.30
C ASP A 113 5.01 22.41 -10.33
N PRO A 114 4.28 22.13 -9.25
CA PRO A 114 2.83 22.29 -9.22
C PRO A 114 2.46 23.76 -9.13
N LYS A 115 1.72 24.29 -10.13
CA LYS A 115 1.23 25.66 -10.16
C LYS A 115 -0.27 25.77 -9.87
N ALA A 116 -1.02 24.71 -10.15
CA ALA A 116 -2.47 24.70 -9.98
C ALA A 116 -2.88 24.08 -8.65
N THR A 117 -3.94 24.60 -8.04
CA THR A 117 -4.53 24.06 -6.81
C THR A 117 -5.64 23.04 -7.09
N LYS A 118 -6.29 23.12 -8.25
CA LYS A 118 -7.26 22.14 -8.75
C LYS A 118 -6.61 21.28 -9.85
N VAL A 119 -6.49 20.00 -9.62
CA VAL A 119 -5.78 19.06 -10.51
C VAL A 119 -6.46 17.70 -10.53
N THR A 120 -6.21 16.94 -11.59
CA THR A 120 -6.62 15.53 -11.67
C THR A 120 -5.51 14.65 -11.07
N PRO A 121 -5.81 13.70 -10.18
CA PRO A 121 -4.78 12.83 -9.62
C PRO A 121 -4.19 11.93 -10.72
N LYS A 122 -2.88 11.72 -10.66
CA LYS A 122 -2.17 10.79 -11.55
C LYS A 122 -2.02 9.40 -10.94
N ILE A 123 -2.15 9.29 -9.61
CA ILE A 123 -2.11 8.05 -8.87
C ILE A 123 -3.44 7.90 -8.12
N LEU A 124 -4.17 6.85 -8.45
CA LEU A 124 -5.38 6.46 -7.75
C LEU A 124 -5.15 5.15 -7.01
N GLU A 125 -5.32 5.19 -5.70
CA GLU A 125 -5.30 4.04 -4.82
C GLU A 125 -6.71 3.73 -4.35
N ILE A 126 -7.11 2.46 -4.41
CA ILE A 126 -8.47 2.04 -4.06
C ILE A 126 -8.41 0.90 -3.06
N PHE A 127 -8.96 1.14 -1.88
CA PHE A 127 -9.34 0.09 -0.96
C PHE A 127 -10.77 -0.35 -1.29
N MET A 128 -10.90 -1.46 -2.05
CA MET A 128 -12.18 -1.90 -2.61
C MET A 128 -13.15 -2.34 -1.52
N ASN A 129 -12.84 -3.43 -0.82
CA ASN A 129 -13.59 -3.88 0.33
C ASN A 129 -12.69 -4.68 1.30
N ASP A 130 -13.26 -5.20 2.39
CA ASP A 130 -12.57 -5.93 3.45
C ASP A 130 -12.71 -7.46 3.33
N THR A 131 -13.26 -7.96 2.22
CA THR A 131 -13.35 -9.41 1.99
C THR A 131 -11.95 -9.98 1.93
N CYS A 132 -11.60 -10.78 2.95
CA CYS A 132 -10.29 -11.38 3.12
C CYS A 132 -10.43 -12.78 3.68
N ASN A 133 -9.57 -13.68 3.23
CA ASN A 133 -9.48 -15.07 3.68
C ASN A 133 -8.45 -15.29 4.78
N LEU A 134 -7.75 -14.24 5.26
CA LEU A 134 -6.80 -14.30 6.37
C LEU A 134 -7.25 -13.48 7.58
N LYS A 135 -6.72 -13.85 8.76
CA LYS A 135 -6.83 -13.16 10.04
C LYS A 135 -5.45 -12.73 10.53
N CYS A 136 -4.77 -11.84 9.83
CA CYS A 136 -3.45 -11.37 10.27
C CYS A 136 -3.53 -10.70 11.65
N THR A 137 -2.52 -10.92 12.50
CA THR A 137 -2.50 -10.44 13.90
C THR A 137 -2.57 -8.91 14.01
N TYR A 138 -2.06 -8.20 13.01
CA TYR A 138 -2.06 -6.74 12.95
C TYR A 138 -3.26 -6.14 12.21
N CYS A 139 -4.08 -6.95 11.53
CA CYS A 139 -5.36 -6.52 10.97
C CYS A 139 -6.48 -6.52 12.01
N GLY A 140 -7.63 -6.00 11.64
CA GLY A 140 -8.83 -5.97 12.47
C GLY A 140 -10.08 -6.23 11.65
N THR A 141 -11.24 -6.03 12.30
CA THR A 141 -12.55 -6.23 11.68
C THR A 141 -12.85 -5.26 10.53
N LYS A 142 -12.13 -4.13 10.44
CA LYS A 142 -12.23 -3.20 9.31
C LYS A 142 -11.56 -3.70 8.05
N ASP A 143 -10.56 -4.60 8.21
CA ASP A 143 -9.66 -5.02 7.14
C ASP A 143 -9.88 -6.47 6.71
N SER A 144 -10.65 -7.26 7.49
CA SER A 144 -10.83 -8.68 7.23
C SER A 144 -12.18 -9.21 7.71
N THR A 145 -12.90 -9.84 6.77
CA THR A 145 -14.14 -10.58 7.07
C THR A 145 -13.89 -11.82 7.94
N GLN A 146 -12.68 -12.39 7.92
CA GLN A 146 -12.32 -13.49 8.83
C GLN A 146 -12.26 -13.01 10.29
N TRP A 147 -11.72 -11.80 10.53
CA TRP A 147 -11.79 -11.19 11.86
C TRP A 147 -13.24 -10.89 12.27
N GLN A 148 -14.08 -10.43 11.35
CA GLN A 148 -15.51 -10.21 11.65
C GLN A 148 -16.22 -11.52 12.03
N SER A 149 -15.91 -12.62 11.33
CA SER A 149 -16.46 -13.94 11.66
C SER A 149 -16.00 -14.44 13.03
N GLU A 150 -14.74 -14.19 13.38
CA GLU A 150 -14.18 -14.53 14.70
C GLU A 150 -14.91 -13.76 15.81
N ILE A 151 -15.05 -12.45 15.66
CA ILE A 151 -15.72 -11.59 16.65
C ILE A 151 -17.21 -11.92 16.77
N LYS A 152 -17.87 -12.27 15.66
CA LYS A 152 -19.26 -12.75 15.70
C LYS A 152 -19.41 -14.04 16.51
N LYS A 153 -18.43 -14.94 16.43
CA LYS A 153 -18.46 -16.24 17.08
C LYS A 153 -18.09 -16.18 18.56
N PHE A 154 -17.08 -15.39 18.93
CA PHE A 154 -16.47 -15.41 20.26
C PHE A 154 -16.67 -14.10 21.05
N GLY A 155 -17.28 -13.09 20.45
CA GLY A 155 -17.44 -11.77 21.05
C GLY A 155 -16.23 -10.86 20.82
N GLU A 156 -16.36 -9.61 21.27
CA GLU A 156 -15.32 -8.59 21.15
C GLU A 156 -14.10 -8.91 22.02
N LEU A 157 -12.91 -8.67 21.46
CA LEU A 157 -11.67 -8.80 22.23
C LEU A 157 -11.56 -7.67 23.26
N LYS A 158 -11.37 -8.04 24.52
CA LYS A 158 -11.25 -7.10 25.64
C LYS A 158 -9.86 -7.21 26.27
N ASP A 159 -9.37 -6.08 26.80
CA ASP A 159 -8.17 -6.06 27.62
C ASP A 159 -8.46 -6.58 29.04
N HIS A 160 -7.42 -6.61 29.88
CA HIS A 160 -7.52 -7.07 31.28
C HIS A 160 -8.46 -6.23 32.16
N LYS A 161 -8.86 -5.03 31.68
CA LYS A 161 -9.84 -4.15 32.36
C LYS A 161 -11.24 -4.27 31.76
N GLY A 162 -11.47 -5.21 30.84
CA GLY A 162 -12.76 -5.43 30.18
C GLY A 162 -13.06 -4.42 29.06
N LYS A 163 -12.13 -3.53 28.71
CA LYS A 163 -12.30 -2.56 27.62
C LYS A 163 -12.04 -3.22 26.27
N VAL A 164 -12.93 -2.97 25.31
CA VAL A 164 -12.76 -3.49 23.94
C VAL A 164 -11.47 -2.96 23.32
N ILE A 165 -10.67 -3.88 22.80
CA ILE A 165 -9.43 -3.53 22.09
C ILE A 165 -9.79 -2.86 20.76
N PRO A 166 -9.26 -1.66 20.44
CA PRO A 166 -9.54 -0.96 19.20
C PRO A 166 -9.26 -1.82 17.96
N GLY A 167 -10.18 -1.78 16.98
CA GLY A 167 -10.08 -2.56 15.74
C GLY A 167 -10.74 -3.95 15.81
N PHE A 168 -11.38 -4.31 16.92
CA PHE A 168 -12.07 -5.59 17.09
C PHE A 168 -13.58 -5.43 17.38
N THR A 169 -14.15 -4.30 17.08
CA THR A 169 -15.60 -4.08 16.99
C THR A 169 -16.05 -4.27 15.55
N ILE A 170 -17.17 -4.98 15.33
CA ILE A 170 -17.67 -5.17 13.96
C ILE A 170 -18.16 -3.83 13.41
N PRO A 171 -17.58 -3.33 12.30
CA PRO A 171 -18.00 -2.05 11.74
C PRO A 171 -19.40 -2.16 11.12
N HIS A 172 -20.22 -1.16 11.38
CA HIS A 172 -21.48 -1.04 10.65
C HIS A 172 -21.19 -0.64 9.20
N LYS A 173 -21.61 -1.48 8.25
CA LYS A 173 -21.38 -1.27 6.81
C LYS A 173 -22.70 -1.28 6.07
N SER A 174 -22.90 -0.30 5.19
CA SER A 174 -24.01 -0.30 4.25
C SER A 174 -23.53 -0.87 2.91
N LYS A 175 -24.11 -1.99 2.50
CA LYS A 175 -23.83 -2.58 1.18
C LYS A 175 -24.19 -1.62 0.05
N GLU A 176 -25.32 -0.91 0.19
CA GLU A 176 -25.76 0.12 -0.76
C GLU A 176 -24.72 1.23 -0.91
N LYS A 177 -24.25 1.79 0.21
CA LYS A 177 -23.21 2.83 0.22
C LYS A 177 -21.93 2.35 -0.45
N THR A 178 -21.47 1.14 -0.11
CA THR A 178 -20.30 0.52 -0.70
C THR A 178 -20.44 0.38 -2.21
N ARG A 179 -21.56 -0.17 -2.67
CA ARG A 179 -21.83 -0.35 -4.10
C ARG A 179 -21.91 0.99 -4.83
N PHE A 180 -22.57 1.98 -4.25
CA PHE A 180 -22.67 3.33 -4.80
C PHE A 180 -21.27 3.94 -5.06
N PHE A 181 -20.40 3.96 -4.04
CA PHE A 181 -19.06 4.55 -4.21
C PHE A 181 -18.19 3.72 -5.15
N PHE A 182 -18.33 2.41 -5.17
CA PHE A 182 -17.63 1.56 -6.12
C PHE A 182 -18.02 1.89 -7.57
N GLU A 183 -19.29 1.96 -7.87
CA GLU A 183 -19.78 2.33 -9.22
C GLU A 183 -19.34 3.74 -9.64
N LYS A 184 -19.39 4.71 -8.73
CA LYS A 184 -18.89 6.05 -9.01
C LYS A 184 -17.38 6.03 -9.29
N THR A 185 -16.62 5.21 -8.56
CA THR A 185 -15.18 5.04 -8.80
C THR A 185 -14.90 4.42 -10.17
N LEU A 186 -15.64 3.38 -10.56
CA LEU A 186 -15.52 2.76 -11.88
C LEU A 186 -15.83 3.76 -13.03
N LYS A 187 -16.91 4.55 -12.88
CA LYS A 187 -17.24 5.60 -13.85
C LYS A 187 -16.14 6.65 -13.96
N TRP A 188 -15.59 7.05 -12.81
CA TRP A 188 -14.48 8.00 -12.79
C TRP A 188 -13.24 7.43 -13.49
N ILE A 189 -12.87 6.15 -13.24
CA ILE A 189 -11.76 5.48 -13.92
C ILE A 189 -12.04 5.41 -15.44
N GLN A 190 -13.24 5.07 -15.84
CA GLN A 190 -13.60 5.01 -17.27
C GLN A 190 -13.42 6.37 -17.96
N LYS A 191 -13.74 7.47 -17.28
CA LYS A 191 -13.62 8.84 -17.79
C LYS A 191 -12.17 9.35 -17.80
N ASN A 192 -11.42 9.10 -16.72
CA ASN A 192 -10.12 9.73 -16.48
C ASN A 192 -8.94 8.74 -16.53
N GLY A 193 -9.17 7.46 -16.68
CA GLY A 193 -8.16 6.42 -16.59
C GLY A 193 -7.05 6.52 -17.63
N ASN A 194 -7.32 7.16 -18.79
CA ASN A 194 -6.30 7.41 -19.82
C ASN A 194 -5.24 8.43 -19.37
N GLU A 195 -5.52 9.22 -18.32
CA GLU A 195 -4.59 10.18 -17.75
C GLU A 195 -3.87 9.67 -16.50
N LEU A 196 -4.27 8.50 -15.99
CA LEU A 196 -3.62 7.92 -14.82
C LEU A 196 -2.23 7.39 -15.17
N SER A 197 -1.28 7.63 -14.30
CA SER A 197 0.04 7.00 -14.34
C SER A 197 0.07 5.72 -13.52
N ARG A 198 -0.77 5.64 -12.47
CA ARG A 198 -0.87 4.43 -11.62
C ARG A 198 -2.29 4.23 -11.09
N LEU A 199 -2.75 2.99 -11.19
CA LEU A 199 -3.91 2.48 -10.48
C LEU A 199 -3.48 1.37 -9.51
N HIS A 200 -3.78 1.55 -8.23
CA HIS A 200 -3.36 0.66 -7.18
C HIS A 200 -4.58 0.07 -6.45
N LEU A 201 -4.72 -1.24 -6.47
CA LEU A 201 -5.82 -1.93 -5.80
C LEU A 201 -5.35 -2.61 -4.52
N LEU A 202 -6.05 -2.30 -3.44
CA LEU A 202 -5.87 -2.87 -2.12
C LEU A 202 -7.24 -3.23 -1.53
N GLY A 203 -7.23 -3.73 -0.32
CA GLY A 203 -8.41 -4.13 0.43
C GLY A 203 -8.09 -5.35 1.28
N GLY A 204 -9.06 -6.19 1.59
CA GLY A 204 -8.82 -7.45 2.27
C GLY A 204 -7.89 -8.37 1.47
N GLU A 205 -8.44 -9.11 0.50
CA GLU A 205 -7.66 -9.86 -0.50
C GLU A 205 -8.21 -9.58 -1.89
N THR A 206 -7.46 -8.87 -2.69
CA THR A 206 -7.92 -8.33 -3.99
C THR A 206 -8.36 -9.44 -4.96
N PHE A 207 -7.63 -10.55 -5.08
CA PHE A 207 -8.02 -11.65 -5.97
C PHE A 207 -9.19 -12.49 -5.45
N TYR A 208 -9.63 -12.26 -4.22
CA TYR A 208 -10.78 -12.93 -3.61
C TYR A 208 -12.07 -12.12 -3.78
N GLN A 209 -11.96 -10.88 -4.26
CA GLN A 209 -13.08 -9.95 -4.42
C GLN A 209 -13.65 -10.00 -5.83
N SER A 210 -14.97 -10.16 -5.96
CA SER A 210 -15.68 -10.19 -7.25
C SER A 210 -15.55 -8.87 -8.03
N GLU A 211 -15.44 -7.76 -7.31
CA GLU A 211 -15.26 -6.40 -7.83
C GLU A 211 -14.02 -6.25 -8.72
N LEU A 212 -13.01 -7.09 -8.53
CA LEU A 212 -11.82 -7.09 -9.40
C LEU A 212 -12.20 -7.30 -10.87
N GLN A 213 -13.18 -8.19 -11.16
CA GLN A 213 -13.60 -8.40 -12.54
C GLN A 213 -14.17 -7.13 -13.16
N GLU A 214 -14.99 -6.37 -12.42
CA GLU A 214 -15.58 -5.12 -12.92
C GLU A 214 -14.50 -4.06 -13.18
N VAL A 215 -13.45 -4.00 -12.34
CA VAL A 215 -12.29 -3.12 -12.59
C VAL A 215 -11.59 -3.53 -13.89
N LEU A 216 -11.31 -4.83 -14.10
CA LEU A 216 -10.67 -5.30 -15.33
C LEU A 216 -11.52 -5.01 -16.57
N ASP A 217 -12.84 -5.10 -16.45
CA ASP A 217 -13.75 -4.79 -17.58
C ASP A 217 -13.75 -3.29 -17.93
N VAL A 218 -13.56 -2.41 -16.94
CA VAL A 218 -13.31 -0.98 -17.21
C VAL A 218 -11.94 -0.79 -17.87
N LEU A 219 -10.89 -1.44 -17.35
CA LEU A 219 -9.54 -1.33 -17.92
C LEU A 219 -9.46 -1.79 -19.38
N LYS A 220 -10.26 -2.79 -19.79
CA LYS A 220 -10.36 -3.23 -21.20
C LYS A 220 -10.80 -2.12 -22.15
N LYS A 221 -11.50 -1.10 -21.66
CA LYS A 221 -11.99 0.05 -22.45
C LYS A 221 -10.97 1.18 -22.54
N LEU A 222 -9.93 1.18 -21.71
CA LEU A 222 -8.89 2.19 -21.73
C LEU A 222 -7.89 1.95 -22.86
N LYS A 223 -7.17 3.01 -23.22
CA LYS A 223 -6.01 2.99 -24.11
C LYS A 223 -4.87 3.79 -23.46
N ASN A 224 -4.31 3.23 -22.37
CA ASN A 224 -3.27 3.90 -21.62
C ASN A 224 -2.01 3.02 -21.48
N PRO A 225 -1.14 2.99 -22.50
CA PRO A 225 0.09 2.18 -22.47
C PRO A 225 1.12 2.66 -21.43
N ASN A 226 0.85 3.73 -20.71
CA ASN A 226 1.70 4.25 -19.65
C ASN A 226 1.14 3.91 -18.25
N LEU A 227 -0.07 3.37 -18.16
CA LEU A 227 -0.70 3.04 -16.87
C LEU A 227 0.02 1.87 -16.19
N GLU A 228 0.53 2.11 -15.01
CA GLU A 228 0.97 1.07 -14.10
C GLU A 228 -0.23 0.56 -13.28
N PHE A 229 -0.59 -0.69 -13.48
CA PHE A 229 -1.64 -1.35 -12.71
C PHE A 229 -1.01 -2.22 -11.64
N ASN A 230 -1.32 -1.94 -10.37
CA ASN A 230 -0.78 -2.67 -9.23
C ASN A 230 -1.89 -3.36 -8.43
N ILE A 231 -1.64 -4.59 -8.02
CA ILE A 231 -2.48 -5.36 -7.09
C ILE A 231 -1.63 -5.80 -5.90
N VAL A 232 -2.16 -5.55 -4.68
CA VAL A 232 -1.63 -6.13 -3.44
C VAL A 232 -2.42 -7.39 -3.11
N SER A 233 -1.72 -8.49 -2.84
CA SER A 233 -2.33 -9.79 -2.56
C SER A 233 -1.55 -10.58 -1.51
N ASN A 234 -2.26 -11.36 -0.72
CA ASN A 234 -1.69 -12.35 0.18
C ASN A 234 -1.39 -13.70 -0.51
N LEU A 235 -1.74 -13.85 -1.80
CA LEU A 235 -1.58 -15.05 -2.62
C LEU A 235 -2.22 -16.33 -2.04
N MET A 236 -3.24 -16.20 -1.18
CA MET A 236 -3.95 -17.34 -0.59
C MET A 236 -5.28 -17.62 -1.30
N VAL A 237 -5.31 -17.42 -2.60
CA VAL A 237 -6.48 -17.72 -3.47
C VAL A 237 -6.29 -19.04 -4.21
N LYS A 238 -7.38 -19.62 -4.72
CA LYS A 238 -7.30 -20.83 -5.54
C LYS A 238 -6.44 -20.57 -6.80
N GLU A 239 -5.53 -21.49 -7.10
CA GLU A 239 -4.61 -21.38 -8.25
C GLU A 239 -5.33 -21.07 -9.57
N LYS A 240 -6.44 -21.77 -9.84
CA LYS A 240 -7.25 -21.51 -11.05
C LYS A 240 -7.74 -20.08 -11.13
N VAL A 241 -8.19 -19.48 -10.01
CA VAL A 241 -8.67 -18.11 -9.93
C VAL A 241 -7.52 -17.16 -10.20
N PHE A 242 -6.38 -17.35 -9.51
CA PHE A 242 -5.18 -16.54 -9.71
C PHE A 242 -4.72 -16.54 -11.17
N LYS A 243 -4.53 -17.71 -11.76
CA LYS A 243 -4.09 -17.86 -13.16
C LYS A 243 -5.06 -17.22 -14.15
N ASN A 244 -6.37 -17.32 -13.91
CA ASN A 244 -7.37 -16.68 -14.77
C ASN A 244 -7.23 -15.15 -14.76
N TYR A 245 -7.10 -14.53 -13.58
CA TYR A 245 -6.89 -13.08 -13.49
C TYR A 245 -5.55 -12.65 -14.09
N ILE A 246 -4.47 -13.40 -13.86
CA ILE A 246 -3.17 -13.09 -14.47
C ILE A 246 -3.25 -13.17 -16.02
N ALA A 247 -3.99 -14.13 -16.58
CA ALA A 247 -4.18 -14.23 -18.03
C ALA A 247 -4.98 -13.03 -18.59
N GLN A 248 -6.04 -12.59 -17.90
CA GLN A 248 -6.78 -11.39 -18.29
C GLN A 248 -5.91 -10.14 -18.25
N ILE A 249 -5.12 -9.94 -17.17
CA ILE A 249 -4.22 -8.79 -17.03
C ILE A 249 -3.12 -8.83 -18.11
N LYS A 250 -2.60 -10.03 -18.44
CA LYS A 250 -1.64 -10.22 -19.55
C LYS A 250 -2.22 -9.72 -20.88
N SER A 251 -3.50 -10.02 -21.12
CA SER A 251 -4.21 -9.52 -22.31
C SER A 251 -4.32 -7.99 -22.32
N LEU A 252 -4.61 -7.36 -21.15
CA LEU A 252 -4.64 -5.89 -21.04
C LEU A 252 -3.29 -5.25 -21.40
N CYS A 253 -2.18 -5.83 -20.94
CA CYS A 253 -0.83 -5.36 -21.31
C CYS A 253 -0.56 -5.54 -22.80
N LYS A 254 -0.88 -6.72 -23.37
CA LYS A 254 -0.68 -7.01 -24.80
C LYS A 254 -1.47 -6.06 -25.70
N ASN A 255 -2.71 -5.76 -25.32
CA ASN A 255 -3.61 -4.88 -26.06
C ASN A 255 -3.32 -3.39 -25.80
N ARG A 256 -2.32 -3.07 -24.98
CA ARG A 256 -1.95 -1.70 -24.59
C ARG A 256 -3.09 -0.93 -23.90
N ASN A 257 -4.03 -1.65 -23.28
CA ASN A 257 -5.03 -1.04 -22.40
C ASN A 257 -4.37 -0.49 -21.13
N ILE A 258 -3.32 -1.17 -20.67
CA ILE A 258 -2.40 -0.74 -19.62
C ILE A 258 -0.95 -0.95 -20.08
N GLY A 259 0.00 -0.27 -19.44
CA GLY A 259 1.42 -0.37 -19.80
C GLY A 259 2.15 -1.47 -19.04
N ARG A 260 1.89 -1.62 -17.76
CA ARG A 260 2.63 -2.53 -16.89
C ARG A 260 1.73 -3.07 -15.77
N PHE A 261 2.00 -4.30 -15.35
CA PHE A 261 1.40 -4.89 -14.18
C PHE A 261 2.45 -5.12 -13.09
N ASP A 262 2.16 -4.62 -11.88
CA ASP A 262 2.94 -4.82 -10.68
C ASP A 262 2.14 -5.69 -9.70
N LEU A 263 2.66 -6.85 -9.32
CA LEU A 263 2.11 -7.70 -8.28
C LEU A 263 2.89 -7.47 -6.98
N THR A 264 2.21 -6.99 -5.95
CA THR A 264 2.77 -6.85 -4.62
C THR A 264 2.30 -8.01 -3.74
N ALA A 265 3.18 -8.98 -3.53
CA ALA A 265 2.93 -10.14 -2.68
C ALA A 265 3.20 -9.78 -1.21
N SER A 266 2.18 -9.98 -0.36
CA SER A 266 2.26 -9.67 1.08
C SER A 266 2.69 -10.89 1.87
N ILE A 267 3.91 -10.87 2.41
CA ILE A 267 4.51 -11.95 3.21
C ILE A 267 5.48 -11.35 4.24
N ASP A 268 5.44 -11.79 5.50
CA ASP A 268 6.16 -11.11 6.58
C ASP A 268 7.36 -11.90 7.13
N GLY A 269 7.46 -13.15 6.79
CA GLY A 269 8.48 -14.10 7.21
C GLY A 269 8.27 -15.42 6.49
N TRP A 270 8.86 -16.49 6.96
CA TRP A 270 8.69 -17.82 6.39
C TRP A 270 8.51 -18.88 7.48
N GLY A 271 7.67 -19.89 7.23
CA GLY A 271 7.41 -20.97 8.17
C GLY A 271 6.34 -20.66 9.21
N PRO A 272 6.36 -21.35 10.37
CA PRO A 272 5.30 -21.29 11.38
C PRO A 272 5.03 -19.86 11.90
N GLU A 273 6.05 -19.06 12.08
CA GLU A 273 5.92 -17.67 12.56
C GLU A 273 5.14 -16.81 11.56
N ALA A 274 5.40 -16.98 10.26
CA ALA A 274 4.67 -16.27 9.22
C ALA A 274 3.21 -16.74 9.14
N GLU A 275 2.96 -18.05 9.25
CA GLU A 275 1.62 -18.63 9.26
C GLU A 275 0.82 -18.21 10.51
N TYR A 276 1.50 -18.04 11.64
CA TYR A 276 0.88 -17.49 12.87
C TYR A 276 0.56 -16.01 12.70
N ALA A 277 1.51 -15.19 12.27
CA ALA A 277 1.32 -13.75 12.10
C ALA A 277 0.22 -13.43 11.09
N ARG A 278 0.10 -14.27 10.05
CA ARG A 278 -0.95 -14.19 9.02
C ARG A 278 -1.85 -15.42 9.07
N THR A 279 -2.56 -15.60 10.18
CA THR A 279 -3.43 -16.78 10.38
C THR A 279 -4.30 -17.08 9.17
N GLY A 280 -4.15 -18.27 8.61
CA GLY A 280 -4.73 -18.71 7.35
C GLY A 280 -3.74 -18.74 6.18
N LEU A 281 -2.55 -18.15 6.31
CA LEU A 281 -1.44 -18.32 5.38
C LEU A 281 -0.96 -19.78 5.42
N LYS A 282 -0.59 -20.31 4.26
CA LYS A 282 0.15 -21.55 4.04
C LYS A 282 1.34 -21.24 3.15
N CYS A 283 2.55 -21.33 3.69
CA CYS A 283 3.77 -20.96 2.99
C CYS A 283 3.95 -21.74 1.68
N ASP A 284 3.62 -23.04 1.65
CA ASP A 284 3.73 -23.87 0.43
C ASP A 284 2.76 -23.41 -0.67
N HIS A 285 1.53 -23.04 -0.30
CA HIS A 285 0.57 -22.53 -1.28
C HIS A 285 0.98 -21.14 -1.79
N PHE A 286 1.43 -20.26 -0.88
CA PHE A 286 1.99 -18.97 -1.26
C PHE A 286 3.15 -19.15 -2.24
N GLU A 287 4.11 -20.03 -1.92
CA GLU A 287 5.28 -20.30 -2.75
C GLU A 287 4.88 -20.75 -4.16
N LYS A 288 3.88 -21.61 -4.27
CA LYS A 288 3.38 -22.10 -5.56
C LYS A 288 2.90 -20.98 -6.47
N LEU A 289 2.08 -20.05 -5.94
CA LEU A 289 1.57 -18.92 -6.71
C LEU A 289 2.65 -17.87 -6.97
N PHE A 290 3.52 -17.64 -5.99
CA PHE A 290 4.64 -16.73 -6.14
C PHE A 290 5.62 -17.21 -7.21
N ALA A 291 6.00 -18.50 -7.20
CA ALA A 291 6.85 -19.11 -8.22
C ALA A 291 6.25 -19.01 -9.62
N TYR A 292 4.92 -19.22 -9.74
CA TYR A 292 4.23 -19.00 -11.02
C TYR A 292 4.42 -17.55 -11.50
N ALA A 293 4.19 -16.57 -10.63
CA ALA A 293 4.34 -15.15 -10.98
C ALA A 293 5.80 -14.78 -11.30
N VAL A 294 6.78 -15.36 -10.61
CA VAL A 294 8.22 -15.17 -10.87
C VAL A 294 8.61 -15.60 -12.30
N ASN A 295 7.99 -16.69 -12.80
CA ASN A 295 8.25 -17.18 -14.15
C ASN A 295 7.58 -16.34 -15.25
N GLU A 296 6.54 -15.57 -14.93
CA GLU A 296 5.90 -14.61 -15.82
C GLU A 296 6.72 -13.31 -15.92
N LYS A 297 7.75 -13.28 -16.76
CA LYS A 297 8.76 -12.20 -16.86
C LYS A 297 8.20 -10.80 -17.17
N TRP A 298 6.97 -10.70 -17.62
CA TRP A 298 6.26 -9.43 -17.87
C TRP A 298 5.69 -8.82 -16.58
N ILE A 299 5.57 -9.60 -15.48
CA ILE A 299 5.10 -9.12 -14.18
C ILE A 299 6.26 -8.47 -13.43
N SER A 300 6.07 -7.26 -12.93
CA SER A 300 6.94 -6.67 -11.92
C SER A 300 6.51 -7.17 -10.54
N LEU A 301 7.45 -7.72 -9.77
CA LEU A 301 7.16 -8.33 -8.47
C LEU A 301 7.69 -7.49 -7.32
N ASN A 302 6.86 -7.29 -6.31
CA ASN A 302 7.27 -6.71 -5.04
C ASN A 302 6.90 -7.68 -3.90
N CYS A 303 7.79 -7.87 -2.93
CA CYS A 303 7.46 -8.47 -1.65
C CYS A 303 7.24 -7.36 -0.64
N MET A 304 6.02 -7.22 -0.12
CA MET A 304 5.69 -6.31 0.97
C MET A 304 5.75 -7.06 2.28
N ILE A 305 6.63 -6.65 3.15
CA ILE A 305 6.89 -7.25 4.46
C ILE A 305 6.39 -6.29 5.53
N THR A 306 5.37 -6.69 6.29
CA THR A 306 4.91 -5.96 7.48
C THR A 306 5.59 -6.55 8.69
N LEU A 307 6.70 -5.96 9.11
CA LEU A 307 7.49 -6.50 10.20
C LEU A 307 6.80 -6.34 11.54
N SER A 308 6.67 -7.45 12.24
CA SER A 308 6.17 -7.53 13.60
C SER A 308 7.15 -8.29 14.49
N ALA A 309 7.02 -8.17 15.81
CA ALA A 309 7.82 -8.93 16.76
C ALA A 309 7.75 -10.46 16.52
N PHE A 310 6.67 -10.97 15.93
CA PHE A 310 6.50 -12.39 15.64
C PHE A 310 7.37 -12.87 14.46
N THR A 311 7.76 -11.97 13.54
CA THR A 311 8.32 -12.37 12.24
C THR A 311 9.78 -12.01 12.06
N VAL A 312 10.40 -11.25 12.97
CA VAL A 312 11.83 -10.87 12.88
C VAL A 312 12.72 -12.10 12.72
N LYS A 313 12.54 -13.13 13.57
CA LYS A 313 13.38 -14.33 13.56
C LYS A 313 13.23 -15.19 12.30
N SER A 314 12.07 -15.18 11.66
CA SER A 314 11.82 -15.92 10.43
C SER A 314 12.15 -15.13 9.15
N LEU A 315 12.47 -13.83 9.27
CA LEU A 315 12.82 -13.00 8.15
C LEU A 315 14.06 -13.48 7.36
N PRO A 316 15.14 -13.98 7.98
CA PRO A 316 16.26 -14.55 7.22
C PRO A 316 15.86 -15.68 6.27
N LEU A 317 14.93 -16.56 6.68
CA LEU A 317 14.43 -17.63 5.83
C LEU A 317 13.67 -17.08 4.61
N LEU A 318 12.82 -16.08 4.80
CA LEU A 318 12.13 -15.40 3.69
C LEU A 318 13.14 -14.75 2.72
N ILE A 319 14.16 -14.11 3.25
CA ILE A 319 15.21 -13.47 2.45
C ILE A 319 15.93 -14.49 1.57
N GLU A 320 16.31 -15.66 2.11
CA GLU A 320 16.93 -16.73 1.32
C GLU A 320 16.01 -17.24 0.21
N LYS A 321 14.71 -17.39 0.47
CA LYS A 321 13.72 -17.70 -0.56
C LYS A 321 13.69 -16.62 -1.66
N ILE A 322 13.65 -15.36 -1.29
CA ILE A 322 13.65 -14.25 -2.26
C ILE A 322 14.96 -14.21 -3.06
N LYS A 323 16.12 -14.46 -2.44
CA LYS A 323 17.42 -14.59 -3.13
C LYS A 323 17.39 -15.71 -4.16
N HIS A 324 16.83 -16.87 -3.80
CA HIS A 324 16.63 -17.97 -4.75
C HIS A 324 15.82 -17.52 -5.97
N TYR A 325 14.66 -16.89 -5.76
CA TYR A 325 13.82 -16.40 -6.84
C TYR A 325 14.42 -15.24 -7.63
N ARG A 326 15.28 -14.40 -7.03
CA ARG A 326 16.05 -13.37 -7.74
C ARG A 326 17.04 -13.94 -8.76
N LYS A 327 17.48 -15.20 -8.65
CA LYS A 327 18.25 -15.88 -9.69
C LYS A 327 17.42 -16.11 -10.96
N ILE A 328 16.10 -16.28 -10.80
CA ILE A 328 15.15 -16.49 -11.90
C ILE A 328 14.63 -15.15 -12.42
N ASN A 329 14.26 -14.21 -11.52
CA ASN A 329 13.77 -12.88 -11.87
C ASN A 329 14.45 -11.82 -11.02
N LYS A 330 15.45 -11.13 -11.61
CA LYS A 330 16.24 -10.10 -10.93
C LYS A 330 15.44 -8.85 -10.49
N LYS A 331 14.18 -8.71 -10.96
CA LYS A 331 13.35 -7.52 -10.71
C LYS A 331 12.46 -7.66 -9.46
N ILE A 332 12.65 -8.67 -8.61
CA ILE A 332 11.89 -8.80 -7.37
C ILE A 332 12.38 -7.75 -6.37
N LEU A 333 11.53 -6.82 -6.01
CA LEU A 333 11.79 -5.78 -5.02
C LEU A 333 11.29 -6.25 -3.64
N ILE A 334 12.01 -5.84 -2.60
CA ILE A 334 11.60 -6.02 -1.21
C ILE A 334 11.20 -4.65 -0.67
N ARG A 335 10.08 -4.60 0.03
CA ARG A 335 9.62 -3.40 0.74
C ARG A 335 9.28 -3.75 2.17
N PHE A 336 9.76 -2.96 3.09
CA PHE A 336 9.47 -3.12 4.51
C PHE A 336 8.49 -2.05 4.97
N GLY A 337 7.54 -2.49 5.80
CA GLY A 337 6.71 -1.66 6.63
C GLY A 337 6.68 -2.22 8.05
N PHE A 338 6.34 -1.40 9.02
CA PHE A 338 6.19 -1.81 10.41
C PHE A 338 4.73 -1.83 10.82
N VAL A 339 4.41 -2.70 11.79
CA VAL A 339 3.11 -2.65 12.45
C VAL A 339 3.02 -1.37 13.27
N ASN A 340 2.23 -0.39 12.80
CA ASN A 340 2.08 0.91 13.46
C ASN A 340 0.82 1.01 14.33
N SER A 341 -0.26 0.31 13.96
CA SER A 341 -1.57 0.41 14.63
C SER A 341 -1.63 -0.33 15.96
N LYS A 342 -0.89 -1.42 16.10
CA LYS A 342 -0.82 -2.26 17.30
C LYS A 342 0.61 -2.24 17.84
N LYS A 343 0.93 -1.21 18.62
CA LYS A 343 2.30 -0.96 19.12
C LYS A 343 2.89 -2.15 19.88
N TYR A 344 2.07 -2.96 20.53
CA TYR A 344 2.50 -4.18 21.21
C TYR A 344 2.96 -5.31 20.28
N LEU A 345 2.79 -5.15 18.97
CA LEU A 345 3.34 -6.05 17.95
C LEU A 345 4.59 -5.48 17.27
N HIS A 346 4.95 -4.22 17.56
CA HIS A 346 6.11 -3.60 16.97
C HIS A 346 7.41 -4.22 17.51
N PRO A 347 8.42 -4.51 16.69
CA PRO A 347 9.66 -5.11 17.16
C PRO A 347 10.36 -4.36 18.30
N SER A 348 10.24 -3.02 18.34
CA SER A 348 10.88 -2.18 19.37
C SER A 348 10.42 -2.45 20.80
N ILE A 349 9.34 -3.26 21.03
CA ILE A 349 8.93 -3.64 22.38
C ILE A 349 9.99 -4.44 23.17
N PHE A 350 10.89 -5.12 22.45
CA PHE A 350 11.98 -5.91 23.04
C PHE A 350 13.32 -5.18 23.06
N GLY A 351 13.43 -4.01 22.46
CA GLY A 351 14.69 -3.26 22.33
C GLY A 351 15.70 -3.86 21.32
N TYR A 352 16.72 -3.07 20.98
CA TYR A 352 17.72 -3.42 19.97
C TYR A 352 18.53 -4.66 20.30
N ASP A 353 19.00 -4.77 21.56
CA ASP A 353 19.89 -5.86 21.97
C ASP A 353 19.25 -7.23 21.81
N PHE A 354 17.93 -7.32 21.98
CA PHE A 354 17.18 -8.56 21.77
C PHE A 354 17.23 -9.05 20.31
N TRP A 355 17.26 -8.13 19.35
CA TRP A 355 17.25 -8.43 17.91
C TRP A 355 18.62 -8.35 17.24
N LYS A 356 19.66 -7.98 17.96
CA LYS A 356 20.97 -7.63 17.41
C LYS A 356 21.54 -8.68 16.47
N GLU A 357 21.50 -9.95 16.84
CA GLU A 357 22.01 -11.03 15.99
C GLU A 357 21.09 -11.30 14.79
N ASP A 358 19.78 -11.26 14.97
CA ASP A 358 18.82 -11.41 13.87
C ASP A 358 19.02 -10.31 12.83
N LEU A 359 19.17 -9.05 13.28
CA LEU A 359 19.40 -7.90 12.40
C LEU A 359 20.74 -7.99 11.65
N LYS A 360 21.80 -8.47 12.31
CA LYS A 360 23.10 -8.74 11.64
C LYS A 360 22.94 -9.81 10.54
N ASN A 361 22.22 -10.89 10.83
CA ASN A 361 21.98 -11.96 9.88
C ASN A 361 21.16 -11.47 8.68
N ILE A 362 20.16 -10.65 8.91
CA ILE A 362 19.36 -10.00 7.87
C ILE A 362 20.26 -9.13 6.99
N LYS A 363 21.09 -8.26 7.59
CA LYS A 363 22.01 -7.39 6.85
C LYS A 363 23.05 -8.19 6.05
N LYS A 364 23.60 -9.25 6.63
CA LYS A 364 24.54 -10.16 5.94
C LYS A 364 23.87 -10.86 4.75
N ALA A 365 22.60 -11.20 4.86
CA ALA A 365 21.86 -11.89 3.79
C ALA A 365 21.63 -11.00 2.56
N ILE A 366 21.40 -9.68 2.73
CA ILE A 366 21.22 -8.73 1.60
C ILE A 366 22.01 -7.44 1.87
N PRO A 367 23.34 -7.44 1.75
CA PRO A 367 24.20 -6.32 2.16
C PRO A 367 24.02 -5.05 1.31
N THR A 368 23.43 -5.15 0.12
CA THR A 368 23.30 -4.05 -0.85
C THR A 368 21.88 -3.53 -1.02
N ASP A 369 20.92 -3.99 -0.21
CA ASP A 369 19.53 -3.54 -0.30
C ASP A 369 19.30 -2.33 0.63
N ASN A 370 19.15 -1.14 0.04
CA ASN A 370 18.94 0.11 0.79
C ASN A 370 17.70 0.08 1.69
N ASN A 371 16.70 -0.77 1.40
CA ASN A 371 15.50 -0.90 2.24
C ASN A 371 15.83 -1.58 3.58
N ILE A 372 16.88 -2.39 3.63
CA ILE A 372 17.35 -3.02 4.88
C ILE A 372 18.01 -2.00 5.79
N ASP A 373 18.79 -1.06 5.26
CA ASP A 373 19.37 0.00 6.07
C ASP A 373 18.27 0.90 6.69
N VAL A 374 17.21 1.16 5.95
CA VAL A 374 16.02 1.84 6.48
C VAL A 374 15.34 0.98 7.56
N LEU A 375 15.20 -0.33 7.34
CA LEU A 375 14.66 -1.26 8.34
C LEU A 375 15.48 -1.20 9.64
N LEU A 376 16.79 -1.31 9.53
CA LEU A 376 17.70 -1.33 10.69
C LEU A 376 17.64 -0.02 11.47
N SER A 377 17.58 1.12 10.78
CA SER A 377 17.47 2.45 11.42
C SER A 377 16.14 2.70 12.14
N GLN A 378 15.08 1.99 11.78
CA GLN A 378 13.75 2.15 12.40
C GLN A 378 13.45 1.09 13.47
N THR A 379 14.28 0.06 13.59
CA THR A 379 14.14 -1.01 14.59
C THR A 379 14.90 -0.67 15.89
N ILE A 380 15.69 0.38 15.85
CA ILE A 380 16.41 0.98 16.97
C ILE A 380 15.48 2.05 17.60
#